data_2fa21c96c4f1d661e3d967b582e0c804
#
_entry.id   2fa21c96c4f1d661e3d967b582e0c804
#
_cell.length_a   1.000
_cell.length_b   1.000
_cell.length_c   1.000
_cell.angle_alpha   90.00
_cell.angle_beta   90.00
_cell.angle_gamma   90.00
#
_symmetry.space_group_name_H-M   'P 1'
#
loop_
_entity.id
_entity.type
_entity.pdbx_description
1 polymer ?
#
loop_
_entity_poly.entity_id
_entity_poly.type
_entity_poly.pdbx_seq_one_letter_code
_entity_poly.pdbx_strand_id
1 'polypeptide(L)'
;FTEDLSKTTTSGTPAVDYKWYNWCFPVDAYDASADHFKGQAFSDLLTIEPYIHKTPSLIGPNGTGFKTVTIANRKAYIGNVKYYDKEGNLIEKNDRILKSLPNQFDYFEEDNFIDVEVEDGDDIIKLASLGQKLLEFKKRVLYIINVSRNIEYLEGTYAFKGCEKDYHVYEGEGFITWFNRNGIFFYDGQQLTDIALNESGQSIFSDNSYFDLDNVIGYLPKTKEIFIANKDNTILKYDLKSQSWTEGDAFGVVNSSNFTNFILKNDESLSYYQLIQGLNGAADKIELRNWNPAPSSFTGSNKTILKTKEFDFGNPTANKNINTIYVNYKNGQNITVKGFGTKRDASAVALADIGVDASSSLLIDTSGGFRTTKIAVNSTFKDLVSFGIALELDGASATDFELNDVQIVYRDKVFRWAL
;
A
#
# COMPACT_ATOMS: atom_id res chain seq x y z
N PHE A 1 20.93 17.16 14.83
CA PHE A 1 20.78 18.62 14.78
C PHE A 1 19.64 19.00 15.72
N THR A 2 19.95 19.64 16.83
CA THR A 2 18.93 20.27 17.66
C THR A 2 19.01 21.76 17.40
N GLU A 3 18.08 22.27 16.63
CA GLU A 3 17.85 23.69 16.54
C GLU A 3 16.90 24.08 17.67
N ASP A 4 17.32 24.91 18.58
CA ASP A 4 16.42 25.49 19.56
C ASP A 4 15.70 26.69 18.96
N LEU A 5 14.66 26.42 18.19
CA LEU A 5 13.80 27.41 17.57
C LEU A 5 12.98 28.24 18.59
N SER A 6 13.03 27.87 19.88
CA SER A 6 12.26 28.55 20.93
C SER A 6 12.97 29.75 21.52
N LYS A 7 14.27 29.92 21.22
CA LYS A 7 15.03 31.00 21.79
C LYS A 7 14.81 32.32 21.06
N THR A 8 14.21 33.21 21.77
CA THR A 8 14.11 34.60 21.40
C THR A 8 15.19 35.42 22.14
N THR A 9 15.71 36.43 21.52
CA THR A 9 16.50 37.42 22.23
C THR A 9 15.65 38.13 23.30
N THR A 10 16.26 38.77 24.29
CA THR A 10 15.57 39.55 25.32
C THR A 10 14.62 40.61 24.81
N SER A 11 14.70 40.95 23.51
CA SER A 11 13.79 41.88 22.81
C SER A 11 12.61 41.16 22.10
N GLY A 12 12.46 39.86 22.25
CA GLY A 12 11.39 39.09 21.59
C GLY A 12 11.62 38.83 20.09
N THR A 13 12.74 39.23 19.54
CA THR A 13 13.12 38.91 18.16
C THR A 13 13.79 37.54 18.11
N PRO A 14 13.49 36.69 17.11
CA PRO A 14 14.23 35.44 16.93
C PRO A 14 15.72 35.72 16.83
N ALA A 15 16.53 34.89 17.49
CA ALA A 15 17.99 34.98 17.37
C ALA A 15 18.36 34.81 15.90
N VAL A 16 19.01 35.85 15.35
CA VAL A 16 19.34 35.91 13.92
C VAL A 16 20.49 34.98 13.52
N ASP A 17 21.22 34.48 14.50
CA ASP A 17 22.31 33.53 14.29
C ASP A 17 21.88 32.09 14.63
N TYR A 18 21.14 31.49 13.74
CA TYR A 18 20.97 30.05 13.75
C TYR A 18 22.28 29.38 13.35
N LYS A 19 23.11 29.09 14.32
CA LYS A 19 24.27 28.23 14.09
C LYS A 19 23.82 26.80 14.16
N TRP A 20 23.98 26.09 13.08
CA TRP A 20 23.88 24.64 13.06
C TRP A 20 24.97 24.07 13.98
N TYR A 21 24.55 23.58 15.15
CA TYR A 21 25.45 22.87 16.00
C TYR A 21 25.47 21.42 15.58
N ASN A 22 26.66 20.89 15.44
CA ASN A 22 26.80 19.48 15.19
C ASN A 22 26.17 18.72 16.36
N TRP A 23 25.20 17.82 16.06
CA TRP A 23 24.46 17.02 17.03
C TRP A 23 25.34 16.16 17.97
N CYS A 24 26.62 16.10 17.73
CA CYS A 24 27.61 15.41 18.54
C CYS A 24 28.05 16.19 19.77
N PHE A 25 27.57 17.40 20.00
CA PHE A 25 27.90 18.13 21.22
C PHE A 25 27.15 17.57 22.42
N PRO A 26 27.83 17.22 23.51
CA PRO A 26 27.17 16.91 24.75
C PRO A 26 26.37 18.13 25.21
N VAL A 27 25.07 17.92 25.39
CA VAL A 27 24.08 18.97 25.66
C VAL A 27 24.11 19.49 27.11
N ASP A 28 24.96 18.94 27.95
CA ASP A 28 25.11 19.32 29.36
C ASP A 28 25.89 20.64 29.59
N ALA A 29 26.33 21.26 28.49
CA ALA A 29 27.12 22.48 28.55
C ALA A 29 26.35 23.72 28.05
N TYR A 30 25.06 23.84 28.35
CA TYR A 30 24.33 25.05 28.06
C TYR A 30 24.72 26.18 29.03
N ASP A 31 25.20 27.30 28.48
CA ASP A 31 25.48 28.50 29.27
C ASP A 31 24.31 29.47 29.21
N ALA A 32 23.49 29.46 30.24
CA ALA A 32 22.34 30.34 30.35
C ALA A 32 22.72 31.84 30.42
N SER A 33 23.94 32.15 30.82
CA SER A 33 24.39 33.56 30.94
C SER A 33 24.81 34.15 29.58
N ALA A 34 25.21 33.29 28.64
CA ALA A 34 25.63 33.67 27.31
C ALA A 34 24.58 33.32 26.24
N ASP A 35 23.49 32.71 26.63
CA ASP A 35 22.40 32.24 25.77
C ASP A 35 22.85 31.37 24.58
N HIS A 36 23.88 30.56 24.80
CA HIS A 36 24.37 29.61 23.83
C HIS A 36 24.98 28.38 24.53
N PHE A 37 25.17 27.31 23.76
CA PHE A 37 25.85 26.13 24.26
C PHE A 37 27.35 26.42 24.41
N LYS A 38 27.90 26.22 25.59
CA LYS A 38 29.34 26.15 25.77
C LYS A 38 29.88 24.98 24.97
N GLY A 39 30.62 25.28 23.92
CA GLY A 39 31.40 24.26 23.25
C GLY A 39 32.45 23.72 24.22
N GLN A 40 32.29 22.49 24.73
CA GLN A 40 33.44 21.78 25.27
C GLN A 40 34.44 21.56 24.15
N ALA A 41 35.70 21.62 24.50
CA ALA A 41 36.77 21.32 23.55
C ALA A 41 36.51 19.95 22.93
N PHE A 42 36.40 19.91 21.63
CA PHE A 42 36.11 18.71 20.85
C PHE A 42 37.13 17.57 20.98
N SER A 43 38.26 17.81 21.61
CA SER A 43 39.41 16.91 21.65
C SER A 43 39.10 15.55 22.27
N ASP A 44 38.09 15.45 23.13
CA ASP A 44 37.94 14.26 23.96
C ASP A 44 36.73 13.38 23.61
N LEU A 45 35.81 13.81 22.75
CA LEU A 45 34.52 13.14 22.57
C LEU A 45 34.07 12.92 21.12
N LEU A 46 34.80 13.46 20.15
CA LEU A 46 34.40 13.36 18.75
C LEU A 46 35.56 12.88 17.90
N THR A 47 35.39 11.70 17.37
CA THR A 47 36.06 11.34 16.13
C THR A 47 35.42 12.10 15.00
N ILE A 48 35.88 13.30 14.70
CA ILE A 48 35.54 13.96 13.45
C ILE A 48 36.30 13.18 12.40
N GLU A 49 35.58 12.36 11.64
CA GLU A 49 36.18 11.83 10.42
C GLU A 49 36.50 13.04 9.53
N PRO A 50 37.77 13.25 9.17
CA PRO A 50 38.11 14.35 8.28
C PRO A 50 37.32 14.15 7.00
N TYR A 51 36.70 15.22 6.52
CA TYR A 51 36.03 15.24 5.24
C TYR A 51 37.07 14.98 4.15
N ILE A 52 37.12 13.73 3.68
CA ILE A 52 38.19 13.24 2.81
C ILE A 52 37.99 13.65 1.35
N HIS A 53 36.82 14.24 1.06
CA HIS A 53 36.47 14.56 -0.32
C HIS A 53 37.08 15.89 -0.76
N LYS A 54 37.73 15.88 -1.91
CA LYS A 54 38.36 17.06 -2.51
C LYS A 54 37.34 18.02 -3.10
N THR A 55 36.15 17.51 -3.39
CA THR A 55 35.04 18.28 -3.98
C THR A 55 33.82 18.25 -3.06
N PRO A 56 33.03 19.31 -2.99
CA PRO A 56 31.77 19.28 -2.26
C PRO A 56 30.79 18.31 -2.91
N SER A 57 29.84 17.79 -2.11
CA SER A 57 28.72 17.00 -2.64
C SER A 57 27.92 17.83 -3.65
N LEU A 58 27.44 17.20 -4.73
CA LEU A 58 26.55 17.85 -5.71
C LEU A 58 25.25 18.35 -5.08
N ILE A 59 24.77 17.62 -4.07
CA ILE A 59 23.53 17.94 -3.37
C ILE A 59 23.88 18.59 -2.04
N GLY A 60 23.28 19.74 -1.76
CA GLY A 60 23.47 20.49 -0.53
C GLY A 60 23.37 22.00 -0.68
N PRO A 61 23.98 22.64 -1.71
CA PRO A 61 23.83 24.07 -1.93
C PRO A 61 22.40 24.49 -2.29
N ASN A 62 22.07 25.74 -2.07
CA ASN A 62 20.77 26.31 -2.40
C ASN A 62 20.39 26.06 -3.86
N GLY A 63 19.18 25.57 -4.08
CA GLY A 63 18.64 25.27 -5.41
C GLY A 63 18.91 23.86 -5.92
N THR A 64 19.75 23.07 -5.24
CA THR A 64 19.93 21.64 -5.55
C THR A 64 18.88 20.77 -4.85
N GLY A 65 18.66 19.55 -5.33
CA GLY A 65 17.71 18.63 -4.72
C GLY A 65 17.49 17.35 -5.51
N PHE A 66 16.58 16.54 -5.00
CA PHE A 66 16.14 15.30 -5.64
C PHE A 66 14.68 15.05 -5.29
N LYS A 67 14.00 14.23 -6.09
CA LYS A 67 12.59 13.90 -5.88
C LYS A 67 12.40 12.66 -5.00
N THR A 68 13.27 11.68 -5.14
CA THR A 68 13.14 10.39 -4.48
C THR A 68 14.48 9.85 -4.01
N VAL A 69 14.46 9.09 -2.92
CA VAL A 69 15.66 8.48 -2.33
C VAL A 69 15.35 7.08 -1.82
N THR A 70 16.31 6.19 -1.95
CA THR A 70 16.30 4.89 -1.29
C THR A 70 17.72 4.46 -0.93
N ILE A 71 17.84 3.49 -0.02
CA ILE A 71 19.14 2.94 0.42
C ILE A 71 19.20 1.47 0.03
N ALA A 72 20.23 1.10 -0.69
CA ALA A 72 20.53 -0.28 -1.04
C ALA A 72 22.05 -0.53 -0.99
N ASN A 73 22.44 -1.72 -0.60
CA ASN A 73 23.85 -2.13 -0.58
C ASN A 73 24.81 -1.06 0.01
N ARG A 74 24.43 -0.46 1.14
CA ARG A 74 25.19 0.58 1.88
C ARG A 74 25.48 1.87 1.08
N LYS A 75 24.67 2.15 0.07
CA LYS A 75 24.71 3.39 -0.71
C LYS A 75 23.33 4.03 -0.70
N ALA A 76 23.26 5.34 -0.72
CA ALA A 76 22.05 6.08 -1.03
C ALA A 76 21.96 6.25 -2.55
N TYR A 77 20.78 6.06 -3.08
CA TYR A 77 20.42 6.32 -4.47
C TYR A 77 19.34 7.40 -4.48
N ILE A 78 19.61 8.49 -5.18
CA ILE A 78 18.68 9.60 -5.34
C ILE A 78 18.32 9.77 -6.80
N GLY A 79 17.05 9.98 -7.10
CA GLY A 79 16.56 10.08 -8.47
C GLY A 79 15.79 11.35 -8.74
N ASN A 80 15.75 11.75 -10.02
CA ASN A 80 15.16 13.00 -10.47
C ASN A 80 15.84 14.17 -9.77
N VAL A 81 17.06 14.45 -10.20
CA VAL A 81 18.03 15.27 -9.49
C VAL A 81 18.23 16.64 -10.14
N LYS A 82 18.53 17.62 -9.30
CA LYS A 82 18.85 18.97 -9.69
C LYS A 82 20.12 19.41 -8.99
N TYR A 83 21.14 19.79 -9.75
CA TYR A 83 22.45 20.15 -9.22
C TYR A 83 23.19 21.13 -10.14
N TYR A 84 24.29 21.72 -9.65
CA TYR A 84 25.14 22.60 -10.45
C TYR A 84 26.19 21.77 -11.19
N ASP A 85 26.34 22.03 -12.49
CA ASP A 85 27.42 21.48 -13.29
C ASP A 85 28.78 22.15 -12.97
N LYS A 86 29.83 21.68 -13.66
CA LYS A 86 31.20 22.22 -13.50
C LYS A 86 31.32 23.69 -13.91
N GLU A 87 30.45 24.16 -14.77
CA GLU A 87 30.37 25.52 -15.24
C GLU A 87 29.57 26.43 -14.29
N GLY A 88 28.90 25.85 -13.26
CA GLY A 88 28.08 26.57 -12.30
C GLY A 88 26.64 26.80 -12.77
N ASN A 89 26.19 26.14 -13.83
CA ASN A 89 24.81 26.20 -14.29
C ASN A 89 23.97 25.19 -13.51
N LEU A 90 22.76 25.58 -13.09
CA LEU A 90 21.82 24.69 -12.47
C LEU A 90 21.15 23.81 -13.53
N ILE A 91 21.37 22.52 -13.47
CA ILE A 91 20.82 21.53 -14.41
C ILE A 91 19.83 20.60 -13.71
N GLU A 92 18.83 20.16 -14.44
CA GLU A 92 17.84 19.17 -14.01
C GLU A 92 18.01 17.91 -14.84
N LYS A 93 18.14 16.77 -14.15
CA LYS A 93 18.25 15.44 -14.74
C LYS A 93 17.15 14.55 -14.16
N ASN A 94 15.98 14.59 -14.81
CA ASN A 94 14.77 13.94 -14.31
C ASN A 94 14.82 12.42 -14.41
N ASP A 95 15.69 11.90 -15.26
CA ASP A 95 15.88 10.48 -15.60
C ASP A 95 17.19 9.89 -15.04
N ARG A 96 17.91 10.68 -14.21
CA ARG A 96 19.21 10.28 -13.65
C ARG A 96 19.09 9.86 -12.18
N ILE A 97 19.81 8.80 -11.84
CA ILE A 97 20.06 8.38 -10.46
C ILE A 97 21.49 8.73 -10.09
N LEU A 98 21.69 9.53 -9.04
CA LEU A 98 22.99 9.66 -8.39
C LEU A 98 23.10 8.65 -7.26
N LYS A 99 24.29 8.09 -7.10
CA LYS A 99 24.61 7.16 -6.02
C LYS A 99 25.71 7.70 -5.12
N SER A 100 25.57 7.51 -3.82
CA SER A 100 26.58 7.88 -2.86
C SER A 100 27.75 6.91 -2.86
N LEU A 101 28.84 7.30 -2.19
CA LEU A 101 29.88 6.35 -1.82
C LEU A 101 29.37 5.39 -0.74
N PRO A 102 29.93 4.18 -0.63
CA PRO A 102 29.53 3.23 0.41
C PRO A 102 29.69 3.81 1.83
N ASN A 103 28.61 3.73 2.62
CA ASN A 103 28.51 4.26 4.00
C ASN A 103 28.63 5.79 4.13
N GLN A 104 28.51 6.53 3.02
CA GLN A 104 28.55 8.00 3.00
C GLN A 104 27.29 8.50 2.29
N PHE A 105 26.17 8.40 2.96
CA PHE A 105 24.84 8.57 2.39
C PHE A 105 24.47 10.02 1.96
N ASP A 106 25.28 10.97 2.36
CA ASP A 106 25.10 12.41 2.11
C ASP A 106 26.06 12.98 1.05
N TYR A 107 26.96 12.15 0.51
CA TYR A 107 27.96 12.60 -0.44
C TYR A 107 27.76 11.98 -1.82
N PHE A 108 27.55 12.84 -2.82
CA PHE A 108 27.27 12.49 -4.21
C PHE A 108 28.27 13.16 -5.14
N GLU A 109 28.95 12.37 -5.95
CA GLU A 109 29.89 12.80 -6.98
C GLU A 109 29.22 12.84 -8.36
N GLU A 110 29.66 13.75 -9.20
CA GLU A 110 29.09 13.93 -10.54
C GLU A 110 29.25 12.69 -11.43
N ASP A 111 30.39 11.99 -11.29
CA ASP A 111 30.71 10.82 -12.09
C ASP A 111 30.09 9.53 -11.53
N ASN A 112 29.39 9.60 -10.40
CA ASN A 112 28.84 8.45 -9.71
C ASN A 112 27.30 8.36 -9.90
N PHE A 113 26.90 8.04 -11.13
CA PHE A 113 25.47 8.00 -11.52
C PHE A 113 25.10 6.70 -12.24
N ILE A 114 23.82 6.51 -12.39
CA ILE A 114 23.18 5.46 -13.19
C ILE A 114 22.17 6.14 -14.11
N ASP A 115 22.32 5.92 -15.40
CA ASP A 115 21.34 6.31 -16.40
C ASP A 115 20.87 5.02 -17.09
N VAL A 116 19.59 4.66 -16.92
CA VAL A 116 19.06 3.40 -17.49
C VAL A 116 18.55 3.63 -18.90
N GLU A 117 17.67 4.58 -19.09
CA GLU A 117 17.13 4.96 -20.38
C GLU A 117 16.88 6.47 -20.35
N VAL A 118 17.72 7.20 -21.08
CA VAL A 118 17.79 8.65 -21.01
C VAL A 118 16.97 9.25 -22.13
N GLU A 119 16.27 10.37 -21.83
CA GLU A 119 15.51 11.14 -22.82
C GLU A 119 14.34 10.37 -23.46
N ASP A 120 13.81 9.37 -22.75
CA ASP A 120 12.60 8.65 -23.15
C ASP A 120 11.32 9.46 -22.92
N GLY A 121 11.46 10.68 -22.35
CA GLY A 121 10.35 11.60 -22.02
C GLY A 121 9.53 11.16 -20.82
N ASP A 122 10.09 10.31 -19.96
CA ASP A 122 9.44 9.80 -18.74
C ASP A 122 10.36 9.97 -17.53
N ASP A 123 9.92 10.77 -16.59
CA ASP A 123 10.69 11.12 -15.40
C ASP A 123 10.68 10.00 -14.36
N ILE A 124 11.74 9.93 -13.55
CA ILE A 124 11.76 9.08 -12.36
C ILE A 124 10.74 9.63 -11.36
N ILE A 125 9.77 8.81 -10.98
CA ILE A 125 8.75 9.12 -9.99
C ILE A 125 9.17 8.68 -8.60
N LYS A 126 9.65 7.42 -8.50
CA LYS A 126 10.01 6.80 -7.22
C LYS A 126 11.18 5.83 -7.41
N LEU A 127 12.08 5.84 -6.44
CA LEU A 127 13.05 4.76 -6.23
C LEU A 127 12.62 3.95 -5.01
N ALA A 128 12.69 2.64 -5.11
CA ALA A 128 12.47 1.73 -4.02
C ALA A 128 13.56 0.66 -4.00
N SER A 129 13.78 0.02 -2.86
CA SER A 129 14.81 -1.01 -2.75
C SER A 129 14.28 -2.28 -2.11
N LEU A 130 14.73 -3.42 -2.63
CA LEU A 130 14.46 -4.72 -2.05
C LEU A 130 15.73 -5.58 -2.07
N GLY A 131 16.34 -5.73 -0.91
CA GLY A 131 17.62 -6.42 -0.78
C GLY A 131 18.73 -5.74 -1.59
N GLN A 132 19.19 -6.41 -2.63
CA GLN A 132 20.24 -5.92 -3.54
C GLN A 132 19.68 -5.46 -4.90
N LYS A 133 18.41 -5.16 -4.95
CA LYS A 133 17.74 -4.65 -6.13
C LYS A 133 17.21 -3.26 -5.89
N LEU A 134 17.45 -2.40 -6.85
CA LEU A 134 16.91 -1.05 -6.92
C LEU A 134 15.81 -1.05 -7.98
N LEU A 135 14.63 -0.60 -7.61
CA LEU A 135 13.49 -0.45 -8.50
C LEU A 135 13.35 1.03 -8.86
N GLU A 136 13.48 1.32 -10.13
CA GLU A 136 13.28 2.66 -10.69
C GLU A 136 11.90 2.71 -11.34
N PHE A 137 11.00 3.45 -10.72
CA PHE A 137 9.66 3.68 -11.23
C PHE A 137 9.63 4.97 -12.05
N LYS A 138 9.42 4.84 -13.34
CA LYS A 138 8.94 5.92 -14.20
C LYS A 138 7.42 5.82 -14.34
N LYS A 139 6.80 6.75 -15.03
CA LYS A 139 5.33 6.76 -15.17
C LYS A 139 4.81 5.52 -15.90
N ARG A 140 5.50 5.08 -16.94
CA ARG A 140 5.05 3.98 -17.82
C ARG A 140 5.84 2.70 -17.64
N VAL A 141 7.05 2.77 -17.15
CA VAL A 141 7.99 1.65 -17.12
C VAL A 141 8.57 1.49 -15.71
N LEU A 142 8.79 0.26 -15.32
CA LEU A 142 9.59 -0.13 -14.17
C LEU A 142 10.89 -0.74 -14.65
N TYR A 143 12.02 -0.26 -14.13
CA TYR A 143 13.34 -0.86 -14.29
C TYR A 143 13.78 -1.50 -12.99
N ILE A 144 14.32 -2.72 -13.08
CA ILE A 144 14.94 -3.40 -11.94
C ILE A 144 16.44 -3.44 -12.18
N ILE A 145 17.19 -2.78 -11.31
CA ILE A 145 18.63 -2.64 -11.38
C ILE A 145 19.24 -3.48 -10.26
N ASN A 146 20.15 -4.37 -10.59
CA ASN A 146 20.86 -5.15 -9.60
C ASN A 146 22.09 -4.37 -9.13
N VAL A 147 22.14 -4.11 -7.82
CA VAL A 147 23.20 -3.33 -7.15
C VAL A 147 24.09 -4.18 -6.24
N SER A 148 24.08 -5.50 -6.43
CA SER A 148 24.88 -6.44 -5.61
C SER A 148 26.39 -6.36 -5.88
N ARG A 149 26.77 -5.88 -7.05
CA ARG A 149 28.16 -5.79 -7.51
C ARG A 149 28.65 -4.35 -7.53
N ASN A 150 29.95 -4.17 -7.73
CA ASN A 150 30.54 -2.82 -7.85
C ASN A 150 30.05 -2.08 -9.10
N ILE A 151 29.70 -2.80 -10.16
CA ILE A 151 29.07 -2.26 -11.37
C ILE A 151 27.62 -2.74 -11.34
N GLU A 152 26.72 -1.79 -11.30
CA GLU A 152 25.30 -2.03 -11.37
C GLU A 152 24.91 -2.45 -12.78
N TYR A 153 23.88 -3.28 -12.92
CA TYR A 153 23.38 -3.71 -14.22
C TYR A 153 21.86 -3.82 -14.23
N LEU A 154 21.27 -3.54 -15.38
CA LEU A 154 19.83 -3.69 -15.59
C LEU A 154 19.47 -5.18 -15.60
N GLU A 155 18.62 -5.59 -14.67
CA GLU A 155 18.14 -6.97 -14.53
C GLU A 155 16.82 -7.19 -15.27
N GLY A 156 15.94 -6.17 -15.31
CA GLY A 156 14.66 -6.30 -15.98
C GLY A 156 14.03 -4.96 -16.35
N THR A 157 13.26 -4.98 -17.43
CA THR A 157 12.45 -3.86 -17.90
C THR A 157 11.01 -4.30 -18.05
N TYR A 158 10.08 -3.59 -17.41
CA TYR A 158 8.68 -3.96 -17.37
C TYR A 158 7.82 -2.80 -17.86
N ALA A 159 7.43 -2.86 -19.13
CA ALA A 159 6.53 -1.88 -19.73
C ALA A 159 5.15 -1.94 -19.06
N PHE A 160 4.51 -0.78 -18.91
CA PHE A 160 3.19 -0.58 -18.28
C PHE A 160 3.11 -0.94 -16.79
N LYS A 161 4.27 -1.14 -16.14
CA LYS A 161 4.39 -1.47 -14.71
C LYS A 161 4.96 -0.32 -13.88
N GLY A 162 5.04 0.88 -14.42
CA GLY A 162 5.46 2.08 -13.71
C GLY A 162 4.43 2.55 -12.68
N CYS A 163 4.65 3.71 -12.07
CA CYS A 163 3.70 4.37 -11.16
C CYS A 163 3.50 5.84 -11.54
N GLU A 164 2.33 6.39 -11.22
CA GLU A 164 2.01 7.78 -11.55
C GLU A 164 2.36 8.75 -10.42
N LYS A 165 2.42 8.26 -9.19
CA LYS A 165 2.75 9.02 -7.98
C LYS A 165 3.64 8.19 -7.06
N ASP A 166 4.45 8.84 -6.27
CA ASP A 166 5.35 8.21 -5.30
C ASP A 166 4.61 7.42 -4.21
N TYR A 167 3.44 7.90 -3.79
CA TYR A 167 2.59 7.24 -2.79
C TYR A 167 1.76 6.08 -3.34
N HIS A 168 1.85 5.78 -4.65
CA HIS A 168 1.29 4.56 -5.22
C HIS A 168 2.18 3.34 -5.00
N VAL A 169 3.39 3.52 -4.47
CA VAL A 169 4.36 2.45 -4.20
C VAL A 169 4.54 2.32 -2.69
N TYR A 170 4.40 1.11 -2.19
CA TYR A 170 4.64 0.76 -0.80
C TYR A 170 5.76 -0.28 -0.69
N GLU A 171 6.74 0.03 0.15
CA GLU A 171 7.85 -0.86 0.49
C GLU A 171 7.52 -1.61 1.77
N GLY A 172 7.21 -2.90 1.65
CA GLY A 172 6.90 -3.78 2.76
C GLY A 172 8.10 -4.60 3.24
N GLU A 173 7.89 -5.43 4.24
CA GLU A 173 8.89 -6.34 4.77
C GLU A 173 9.12 -7.52 3.80
N GLY A 174 10.11 -7.40 2.93
CA GLY A 174 10.47 -8.43 1.95
C GLY A 174 9.69 -8.40 0.65
N PHE A 175 8.95 -7.34 0.38
CA PHE A 175 8.26 -7.14 -0.88
C PHE A 175 8.07 -5.64 -1.20
N ILE A 176 7.75 -5.35 -2.45
CA ILE A 176 7.29 -4.04 -2.90
C ILE A 176 5.96 -4.25 -3.61
N THR A 177 4.98 -3.42 -3.30
CA THR A 177 3.68 -3.42 -3.95
C THR A 177 3.31 -2.04 -4.44
N TRP A 178 2.65 -1.97 -5.58
CA TRP A 178 2.21 -0.70 -6.16
C TRP A 178 1.01 -0.93 -7.07
N PHE A 179 0.38 0.15 -7.47
CA PHE A 179 -0.69 0.11 -8.44
C PHE A 179 -0.54 1.22 -9.48
N ASN A 180 -1.13 0.99 -10.62
CA ASN A 180 -1.38 1.99 -11.65
C ASN A 180 -2.68 1.62 -12.39
N ARG A 181 -3.00 2.33 -13.47
CA ARG A 181 -4.22 2.07 -14.24
C ARG A 181 -4.29 0.69 -14.92
N ASN A 182 -3.18 -0.04 -14.95
CA ASN A 182 -3.09 -1.35 -15.61
C ASN A 182 -3.21 -2.52 -14.61
N GLY A 183 -3.11 -2.28 -13.31
CA GLY A 183 -3.23 -3.34 -12.31
C GLY A 183 -2.64 -3.00 -10.95
N ILE A 184 -2.59 -4.02 -10.10
CA ILE A 184 -1.97 -3.98 -8.79
C ILE A 184 -0.85 -5.01 -8.77
N PHE A 185 0.35 -4.55 -8.55
CA PHE A 185 1.55 -5.34 -8.70
C PHE A 185 2.20 -5.65 -7.36
N PHE A 186 2.75 -6.83 -7.29
CA PHE A 186 3.48 -7.35 -6.13
C PHE A 186 4.80 -7.93 -6.59
N TYR A 187 5.89 -7.53 -5.96
CA TYR A 187 7.23 -8.02 -6.24
C TYR A 187 7.91 -8.52 -4.98
N ASP A 188 8.28 -9.78 -4.93
CA ASP A 188 8.90 -10.45 -3.78
C ASP A 188 10.44 -10.50 -3.85
N GLY A 189 11.03 -9.82 -4.82
CA GLY A 189 12.45 -9.85 -5.10
C GLY A 189 12.86 -10.89 -6.15
N GLN A 190 11.96 -11.77 -6.56
CA GLN A 190 12.19 -12.77 -7.61
C GLN A 190 11.14 -12.68 -8.72
N GLN A 191 9.88 -12.62 -8.35
CA GLN A 191 8.77 -12.63 -9.29
C GLN A 191 7.92 -11.37 -9.15
N LEU A 192 7.53 -10.82 -10.30
CA LEU A 192 6.56 -9.74 -10.39
C LEU A 192 5.21 -10.33 -10.79
N THR A 193 4.23 -10.18 -9.90
CA THR A 193 2.88 -10.71 -10.08
C THR A 193 1.87 -9.58 -10.12
N ASP A 194 0.89 -9.68 -10.99
CA ASP A 194 -0.29 -8.81 -10.98
C ASP A 194 -1.38 -9.47 -10.14
N ILE A 195 -1.60 -8.96 -8.93
CA ILE A 195 -2.56 -9.51 -7.97
C ILE A 195 -4.00 -9.06 -8.23
N ALA A 196 -4.22 -8.16 -9.19
CA ALA A 196 -5.55 -7.76 -9.65
C ALA A 196 -6.11 -8.72 -10.73
N LEU A 197 -5.33 -9.69 -11.19
CA LEU A 197 -5.77 -10.66 -12.19
C LEU A 197 -6.18 -11.98 -11.52
N ASN A 198 -7.23 -12.59 -12.06
CA ASN A 198 -7.59 -13.96 -11.74
C ASN A 198 -6.67 -14.96 -12.47
N GLU A 199 -6.84 -16.26 -12.19
CA GLU A 199 -6.08 -17.33 -12.86
C GLU A 199 -6.24 -17.36 -14.39
N SER A 200 -7.32 -16.76 -14.91
CA SER A 200 -7.59 -16.63 -16.35
C SER A 200 -6.99 -15.36 -16.97
N GLY A 201 -6.26 -14.56 -16.20
CA GLY A 201 -5.66 -13.31 -16.65
C GLY A 201 -6.65 -12.18 -16.87
N GLN A 202 -7.83 -12.25 -16.28
CA GLN A 202 -8.83 -11.18 -16.33
C GLN A 202 -8.79 -10.39 -15.02
N SER A 203 -9.00 -9.07 -15.11
CA SER A 203 -9.14 -8.23 -13.93
C SER A 203 -10.31 -8.71 -13.07
N ILE A 204 -10.07 -8.85 -11.78
CA ILE A 204 -11.12 -9.15 -10.79
C ILE A 204 -11.98 -7.92 -10.49
N PHE A 205 -11.53 -6.73 -10.89
CA PHE A 205 -12.25 -5.48 -10.71
C PHE A 205 -12.94 -5.09 -11.99
N SER A 206 -14.25 -4.88 -11.92
CA SER A 206 -15.06 -4.42 -13.06
C SER A 206 -15.00 -2.91 -13.26
N ASP A 207 -14.52 -2.19 -12.27
CA ASP A 207 -14.45 -0.74 -12.24
C ASP A 207 -13.01 -0.26 -12.04
N ASN A 208 -12.55 0.66 -12.89
CA ASN A 208 -11.23 1.25 -12.82
C ASN A 208 -11.12 2.40 -11.79
N SER A 209 -12.17 2.69 -11.05
CA SER A 209 -12.16 3.76 -10.02
C SER A 209 -11.13 3.50 -8.91
N TYR A 210 -10.77 2.24 -8.70
CA TYR A 210 -9.72 1.84 -7.75
C TYR A 210 -8.30 2.20 -8.19
N PHE A 211 -8.12 2.66 -9.41
CA PHE A 211 -6.82 3.02 -9.99
C PHE A 211 -6.70 4.52 -10.25
N ASP A 212 -7.45 5.34 -9.53
CA ASP A 212 -7.38 6.79 -9.65
C ASP A 212 -6.10 7.35 -9.00
N LEU A 213 -5.68 8.52 -9.49
CA LEU A 213 -4.44 9.19 -9.06
C LEU A 213 -4.43 9.59 -7.59
N ASP A 214 -5.60 9.76 -7.00
CA ASP A 214 -5.75 10.18 -5.61
C ASP A 214 -5.83 9.01 -4.61
N ASN A 215 -5.76 7.78 -5.11
CA ASN A 215 -5.76 6.60 -4.26
C ASN A 215 -4.39 6.39 -3.63
N VAL A 216 -4.37 5.79 -2.46
CA VAL A 216 -3.15 5.51 -1.70
C VAL A 216 -3.07 4.04 -1.33
N ILE A 217 -1.85 3.50 -1.32
CA ILE A 217 -1.59 2.12 -0.95
C ILE A 217 -0.92 2.05 0.42
N GLY A 218 -1.23 1.02 1.18
CA GLY A 218 -0.64 0.75 2.48
C GLY A 218 -0.57 -0.74 2.80
N TYR A 219 0.10 -1.07 3.88
CA TYR A 219 0.24 -2.44 4.35
C TYR A 219 0.12 -2.51 5.86
N LEU A 220 -0.63 -3.49 6.36
CA LEU A 220 -0.76 -3.80 7.77
C LEU A 220 0.08 -5.03 8.13
N PRO A 221 1.23 -4.88 8.80
CA PRO A 221 2.10 -6.02 9.11
C PRO A 221 1.45 -7.04 10.06
N LYS A 222 0.61 -6.58 10.98
CA LYS A 222 -0.06 -7.43 11.96
C LYS A 222 -1.00 -8.47 11.34
N THR A 223 -1.81 -8.04 10.38
CA THR A 223 -2.78 -8.89 9.67
C THR A 223 -2.23 -9.44 8.36
N LYS A 224 -1.14 -8.85 7.84
CA LYS A 224 -0.55 -9.12 6.53
C LYS A 224 -1.49 -8.78 5.37
N GLU A 225 -2.15 -7.64 5.49
CA GLU A 225 -3.07 -7.13 4.50
C GLU A 225 -2.48 -5.91 3.77
N ILE A 226 -2.52 -5.94 2.44
CA ILE A 226 -2.30 -4.78 1.58
C ILE A 226 -3.67 -4.12 1.39
N PHE A 227 -3.72 -2.81 1.44
CA PHE A 227 -4.95 -2.09 1.17
C PHE A 227 -4.73 -0.89 0.26
N ILE A 228 -5.73 -0.60 -0.53
CA ILE A 228 -5.81 0.57 -1.39
C ILE A 228 -7.04 1.35 -0.97
N ALA A 229 -6.83 2.59 -0.55
CA ALA A 229 -7.90 3.49 -0.15
C ALA A 229 -8.23 4.46 -1.28
N ASN A 230 -9.51 4.51 -1.62
CA ASN A 230 -10.05 5.43 -2.61
C ASN A 230 -10.52 6.73 -1.93
N LYS A 231 -10.43 7.84 -2.63
CA LYS A 231 -10.98 9.14 -2.22
C LYS A 231 -12.48 9.11 -1.90
N ASP A 232 -13.22 8.18 -2.50
CA ASP A 232 -14.67 8.01 -2.30
C ASP A 232 -15.02 7.17 -1.07
N ASN A 233 -14.08 6.98 -0.15
CA ASN A 233 -14.23 6.20 1.09
C ASN A 233 -14.42 4.69 0.90
N THR A 234 -14.00 4.13 -0.21
CA THR A 234 -13.91 2.67 -0.37
C THR A 234 -12.50 2.18 -0.14
N ILE A 235 -12.36 1.00 0.43
CA ILE A 235 -11.08 0.33 0.64
C ILE A 235 -11.11 -1.05 0.00
N LEU A 236 -10.08 -1.35 -0.79
CA LEU A 236 -9.74 -2.69 -1.20
C LEU A 236 -8.67 -3.25 -0.26
N LYS A 237 -8.88 -4.46 0.23
CA LYS A 237 -7.94 -5.18 1.08
C LYS A 237 -7.56 -6.49 0.43
N TYR A 238 -6.27 -6.74 0.33
CA TYR A 238 -5.70 -8.00 -0.12
C TYR A 238 -5.02 -8.71 1.03
N ASP A 239 -5.51 -9.86 1.42
CA ASP A 239 -4.88 -10.71 2.44
C ASP A 239 -3.80 -11.57 1.78
N LEU A 240 -2.54 -11.38 2.17
CA LEU A 240 -1.40 -12.15 1.65
C LEU A 240 -1.45 -13.64 2.02
N LYS A 241 -2.22 -14.03 3.05
CA LYS A 241 -2.31 -15.44 3.46
C LYS A 241 -3.33 -16.21 2.64
N SER A 242 -4.53 -15.62 2.49
CA SER A 242 -5.62 -16.25 1.73
C SER A 242 -5.59 -15.91 0.24
N GLN A 243 -4.74 -14.94 -0.15
CA GLN A 243 -4.65 -14.41 -1.52
C GLN A 243 -6.01 -13.96 -2.06
N SER A 244 -6.80 -13.33 -1.20
CA SER A 244 -8.15 -12.91 -1.51
C SER A 244 -8.35 -11.42 -1.29
N TRP A 245 -9.25 -10.84 -2.07
CA TRP A 245 -9.63 -9.44 -1.97
C TRP A 245 -10.92 -9.29 -1.16
N THR A 246 -10.96 -8.23 -0.37
CA THR A 246 -12.14 -7.78 0.36
C THR A 246 -12.34 -6.30 0.09
N GLU A 247 -13.56 -5.92 -0.21
CA GLU A 247 -13.98 -4.53 -0.35
C GLU A 247 -14.69 -4.08 0.93
N GLY A 248 -14.44 -2.86 1.35
CA GLY A 248 -15.05 -2.26 2.52
C GLY A 248 -15.10 -0.74 2.44
N ASP A 249 -15.88 -0.14 3.31
CA ASP A 249 -15.93 1.31 3.43
C ASP A 249 -14.70 1.82 4.18
N ALA A 250 -14.11 2.89 3.67
CA ALA A 250 -12.99 3.54 4.33
C ALA A 250 -13.49 4.46 5.44
N PHE A 251 -12.99 4.29 6.64
CA PHE A 251 -13.29 5.16 7.78
C PHE A 251 -12.72 6.57 7.58
N GLY A 252 -13.50 7.46 7.00
CA GLY A 252 -13.16 8.88 6.95
C GLY A 252 -11.81 9.20 6.32
N VAL A 253 -11.34 8.38 5.37
CA VAL A 253 -10.07 8.56 4.66
C VAL A 253 -10.20 9.63 3.55
N VAL A 254 -11.20 10.48 3.65
CA VAL A 254 -11.36 11.61 2.73
C VAL A 254 -10.10 12.46 2.77
N ASN A 255 -9.39 12.50 1.64
CA ASN A 255 -8.15 13.26 1.45
C ASN A 255 -6.90 12.72 2.18
N SER A 256 -6.75 11.40 2.34
CA SER A 256 -5.47 10.86 2.77
C SER A 256 -4.43 10.97 1.66
N SER A 257 -3.26 11.49 2.00
CA SER A 257 -2.17 11.68 1.05
C SER A 257 -1.11 10.58 1.12
N ASN A 258 -1.05 9.83 2.22
CA ASN A 258 -0.07 8.77 2.39
C ASN A 258 -0.40 7.86 3.59
N PHE A 259 0.08 6.61 3.54
CA PHE A 259 0.07 5.68 4.65
C PHE A 259 1.50 5.34 5.06
N THR A 260 1.76 5.34 6.35
CA THR A 260 3.03 4.89 6.90
C THR A 260 2.81 4.10 8.18
N ASN A 261 3.72 3.17 8.46
CA ASN A 261 3.72 2.41 9.70
C ASN A 261 4.81 2.94 10.62
N PHE A 262 4.49 3.09 11.89
CA PHE A 262 5.48 3.34 12.91
C PHE A 262 5.08 2.66 14.23
N ILE A 263 6.07 2.42 15.06
CA ILE A 263 5.93 1.71 16.32
C ILE A 263 5.93 2.73 17.44
N LEU A 264 4.90 2.72 18.27
CA LEU A 264 4.89 3.50 19.50
C LEU A 264 5.82 2.87 20.54
N LYS A 265 6.78 3.65 21.02
CA LYS A 265 7.81 3.20 21.95
C LYS A 265 7.27 2.80 23.32
N ASN A 266 6.08 3.24 23.72
CA ASN A 266 5.57 3.12 25.08
C ASN A 266 4.52 2.01 25.26
N ASP A 267 4.25 1.24 24.24
CA ASP A 267 3.26 0.17 24.32
C ASP A 267 3.96 -1.19 24.20
N GLU A 268 3.82 -2.04 25.21
CA GLU A 268 4.34 -3.41 25.20
C GLU A 268 3.67 -4.24 24.09
N SER A 269 2.49 -3.82 23.65
CA SER A 269 1.87 -4.30 22.42
C SER A 269 2.30 -3.44 21.25
N LEU A 270 3.05 -4.00 20.30
CA LEU A 270 3.42 -3.35 19.04
C LEU A 270 2.17 -2.80 18.34
N SER A 271 1.90 -1.52 18.53
CA SER A 271 0.79 -0.82 17.88
C SER A 271 1.32 -0.09 16.66
N TYR A 272 0.77 -0.43 15.50
CA TYR A 272 1.11 0.24 14.25
C TYR A 272 0.09 1.36 14.01
N TYR A 273 0.60 2.58 13.82
CA TYR A 273 -0.21 3.73 13.44
C TYR A 273 0.00 4.03 11.97
N GLN A 274 -1.03 4.56 11.37
CA GLN A 274 -0.96 5.04 9.99
C GLN A 274 -1.06 6.56 9.99
N LEU A 275 -0.16 7.20 9.25
CA LEU A 275 -0.21 8.62 9.00
C LEU A 275 -1.25 8.86 7.92
N ILE A 276 -2.35 9.50 8.28
CA ILE A 276 -3.38 9.94 7.35
C ILE A 276 -3.37 11.45 7.35
N GLN A 277 -3.00 12.05 6.24
CA GLN A 277 -3.13 13.48 6.07
C GLN A 277 -4.58 13.80 5.69
N GLY A 278 -5.35 14.29 6.65
CA GLY A 278 -6.69 14.78 6.39
C GLY A 278 -6.63 16.26 6.01
N LEU A 279 -7.05 16.61 4.81
CA LEU A 279 -7.38 17.99 4.45
C LEU A 279 -8.77 18.32 4.99
N ASN A 280 -8.89 18.55 6.29
CA ASN A 280 -10.07 19.25 6.78
C ASN A 280 -9.90 20.73 6.47
N GLY A 281 -10.80 21.31 5.68
CA GLY A 281 -10.74 22.64 5.07
C GLY A 281 -10.57 23.86 6.00
N ALA A 282 -9.99 23.72 7.18
CA ALA A 282 -9.78 24.78 8.14
C ALA A 282 -8.37 24.86 8.74
N ALA A 283 -7.47 23.94 8.47
CA ALA A 283 -6.04 24.05 8.77
C ALA A 283 -5.32 22.77 8.36
N ASP A 284 -4.14 22.91 7.81
CA ASP A 284 -3.15 21.86 7.52
C ASP A 284 -2.80 21.05 8.78
N LYS A 285 -3.68 20.15 9.18
CA LYS A 285 -3.45 19.28 10.32
C LYS A 285 -3.11 17.89 9.81
N ILE A 286 -1.94 17.42 10.18
CA ILE A 286 -1.58 16.01 10.10
C ILE A 286 -2.25 15.31 11.28
N GLU A 287 -3.18 14.42 11.00
CA GLU A 287 -3.81 13.59 12.02
C GLU A 287 -3.26 12.17 11.92
N LEU A 288 -2.67 11.70 13.01
CA LEU A 288 -2.24 10.32 13.14
C LEU A 288 -3.42 9.50 13.63
N ARG A 289 -3.88 8.58 12.82
CA ARG A 289 -4.94 7.65 13.21
C ARG A 289 -4.42 6.22 13.24
N ASN A 290 -4.74 5.52 14.31
CA ASN A 290 -4.50 4.09 14.37
C ASN A 290 -5.53 3.38 13.48
N TRP A 291 -5.05 2.54 12.58
CA TRP A 291 -5.91 1.63 11.85
C TRP A 291 -6.42 0.56 12.80
N ASN A 292 -7.71 0.63 13.15
CA ASN A 292 -8.36 -0.41 13.94
C ASN A 292 -9.26 -1.23 13.01
N PRO A 293 -8.88 -2.47 12.66
CA PRO A 293 -9.69 -3.33 11.81
C PRO A 293 -11.00 -3.79 12.47
N ALA A 294 -11.11 -3.61 13.78
CA ALA A 294 -12.32 -3.92 14.55
C ALA A 294 -12.74 -2.73 15.40
N PRO A 295 -13.33 -1.67 14.82
CA PRO A 295 -13.83 -0.55 15.59
C PRO A 295 -14.93 -1.03 16.56
N SER A 296 -14.86 -0.57 17.79
CA SER A 296 -15.79 -0.94 18.87
C SER A 296 -17.23 -0.41 18.67
N SER A 297 -17.45 0.40 17.65
CA SER A 297 -18.79 0.90 17.29
C SER A 297 -18.85 1.32 15.82
N PHE A 298 -19.52 0.54 15.02
CA PHE A 298 -20.02 0.97 13.71
C PHE A 298 -21.31 1.75 13.92
N THR A 299 -21.28 3.06 13.80
CA THR A 299 -22.46 3.89 13.72
C THR A 299 -22.77 4.22 12.27
N GLY A 300 -23.32 3.27 11.53
CA GLY A 300 -23.67 3.49 10.14
C GLY A 300 -24.19 2.24 9.47
N SER A 301 -24.93 2.43 8.39
CA SER A 301 -25.49 1.37 7.53
C SER A 301 -24.45 0.73 6.61
N ASN A 302 -23.20 0.70 6.98
CA ASN A 302 -22.12 0.22 6.16
C ASN A 302 -22.10 -1.32 6.17
N LYS A 303 -22.27 -1.89 5.00
CA LYS A 303 -22.28 -3.32 4.78
C LYS A 303 -20.92 -3.78 4.29
N THR A 304 -20.38 -4.81 4.91
CA THR A 304 -19.21 -5.53 4.38
C THR A 304 -19.68 -6.68 3.50
N ILE A 305 -19.17 -6.77 2.30
CA ILE A 305 -19.51 -7.85 1.36
C ILE A 305 -18.28 -8.70 1.11
N LEU A 306 -18.33 -9.96 1.54
CA LEU A 306 -17.36 -10.98 1.16
C LEU A 306 -17.88 -11.70 -0.07
N LYS A 307 -17.25 -11.51 -1.23
CA LYS A 307 -17.69 -12.06 -2.51
C LYS A 307 -16.66 -13.07 -3.03
N THR A 308 -17.11 -14.27 -3.39
CA THR A 308 -16.25 -15.26 -4.04
C THR A 308 -16.11 -14.96 -5.53
N LYS A 309 -15.16 -15.60 -6.20
CA LYS A 309 -15.20 -15.72 -7.65
C LYS A 309 -16.41 -16.58 -8.08
N GLU A 310 -16.79 -16.50 -9.34
CA GLU A 310 -17.72 -17.46 -9.92
C GLU A 310 -17.03 -18.80 -10.19
N PHE A 311 -17.68 -19.88 -9.79
CA PHE A 311 -17.22 -21.24 -10.01
C PHE A 311 -18.02 -21.89 -11.14
N ASP A 312 -17.32 -22.48 -12.08
CA ASP A 312 -17.91 -23.30 -13.15
C ASP A 312 -18.01 -24.78 -12.78
N PHE A 313 -17.54 -25.14 -11.58
CA PHE A 313 -17.53 -26.50 -11.01
C PHE A 313 -16.83 -27.52 -11.92
N GLY A 314 -15.84 -27.09 -12.68
CA GLY A 314 -15.05 -27.91 -13.58
C GLY A 314 -15.76 -28.31 -14.89
N ASN A 315 -16.95 -27.76 -15.15
CA ASN A 315 -17.70 -28.01 -16.39
C ASN A 315 -18.31 -26.71 -16.93
N PRO A 316 -17.55 -25.89 -17.64
CA PRO A 316 -18.02 -24.58 -18.12
C PRO A 316 -19.13 -24.68 -19.20
N THR A 317 -19.35 -25.85 -19.80
CA THR A 317 -20.34 -26.02 -20.86
C THR A 317 -21.69 -26.51 -20.37
N ALA A 318 -21.78 -27.04 -19.17
CA ALA A 318 -23.03 -27.53 -18.60
C ALA A 318 -23.77 -26.43 -17.82
N ASN A 319 -25.09 -26.37 -18.01
CA ASN A 319 -25.91 -25.57 -17.13
C ASN A 319 -26.08 -26.24 -15.75
N LYS A 320 -26.05 -25.44 -14.71
CA LYS A 320 -26.16 -25.92 -13.33
C LYS A 320 -27.40 -25.34 -12.67
N ASN A 321 -28.07 -26.19 -11.89
CA ASN A 321 -29.11 -25.76 -10.97
C ASN A 321 -28.55 -25.85 -9.55
N ILE A 322 -28.44 -24.73 -8.89
CA ILE A 322 -28.03 -24.69 -7.49
C ILE A 322 -29.25 -25.03 -6.64
N ASN A 323 -29.11 -26.01 -5.78
CA ASN A 323 -30.27 -26.55 -5.01
C ASN A 323 -30.18 -26.15 -3.53
N THR A 324 -29.01 -26.29 -2.93
CA THR A 324 -28.84 -26.10 -1.50
C THR A 324 -27.42 -25.60 -1.23
N ILE A 325 -27.31 -24.72 -0.26
CA ILE A 325 -26.01 -24.26 0.26
C ILE A 325 -25.98 -24.57 1.76
N TYR A 326 -24.87 -25.10 2.21
CA TYR A 326 -24.58 -25.25 3.63
C TYR A 326 -23.46 -24.28 3.99
N VAL A 327 -23.68 -23.46 5.00
CA VAL A 327 -22.70 -22.51 5.52
C VAL A 327 -22.35 -22.92 6.93
N ASN A 328 -21.08 -23.19 7.19
CA ASN A 328 -20.57 -23.51 8.52
C ASN A 328 -19.84 -22.28 9.08
N TYR A 329 -20.38 -21.71 10.15
CA TYR A 329 -19.95 -20.44 10.70
C TYR A 329 -20.15 -20.37 12.21
N LYS A 330 -19.56 -19.35 12.81
CA LYS A 330 -19.68 -19.03 14.23
C LYS A 330 -19.94 -17.52 14.41
N ASN A 331 -20.73 -17.17 15.42
CA ASN A 331 -21.05 -15.78 15.79
C ASN A 331 -21.70 -14.94 14.67
N GLY A 332 -22.57 -15.54 13.86
CA GLY A 332 -23.33 -14.82 12.84
C GLY A 332 -24.54 -14.09 13.43
N GLN A 333 -24.63 -12.77 13.25
CA GLN A 333 -25.86 -12.02 13.52
C GLN A 333 -26.24 -11.27 12.25
N ASN A 334 -27.40 -11.60 11.68
CA ASN A 334 -27.97 -10.92 10.50
C ASN A 334 -27.02 -10.84 9.28
N ILE A 335 -26.26 -11.91 9.04
CA ILE A 335 -25.46 -12.02 7.84
C ILE A 335 -26.31 -12.56 6.72
N THR A 336 -26.45 -11.83 5.63
CA THR A 336 -27.24 -12.26 4.48
C THR A 336 -26.36 -13.00 3.48
N VAL A 337 -26.77 -14.21 3.13
CA VAL A 337 -26.14 -14.99 2.07
C VAL A 337 -26.80 -14.66 0.74
N LYS A 338 -26.00 -14.16 -0.19
CA LYS A 338 -26.41 -13.78 -1.54
C LYS A 338 -25.72 -14.64 -2.58
N GLY A 339 -26.36 -14.77 -3.72
CA GLY A 339 -25.80 -15.44 -4.88
C GLY A 339 -25.70 -14.50 -6.08
N PHE A 340 -24.83 -14.84 -7.01
CA PHE A 340 -24.72 -14.22 -8.32
C PHE A 340 -24.19 -15.23 -9.32
N GLY A 341 -24.20 -14.94 -10.58
CA GLY A 341 -23.71 -15.88 -11.58
C GLY A 341 -23.98 -15.47 -13.00
N THR A 342 -23.57 -16.32 -13.94
CA THR A 342 -23.70 -16.09 -15.37
C THR A 342 -24.53 -17.19 -16.02
N LYS A 343 -25.47 -16.83 -16.87
CA LYS A 343 -26.24 -17.77 -17.69
C LYS A 343 -25.52 -18.04 -19.02
N ARG A 344 -25.99 -19.07 -19.73
CA ARG A 344 -25.39 -19.50 -20.99
C ARG A 344 -25.44 -18.44 -22.11
N ASP A 345 -26.42 -17.57 -22.09
CA ASP A 345 -26.55 -16.42 -23.01
C ASP A 345 -25.64 -15.23 -22.63
N ALA A 346 -24.70 -15.46 -21.72
CA ALA A 346 -23.83 -14.47 -21.12
C ALA A 346 -24.56 -13.38 -20.29
N SER A 347 -25.85 -13.56 -20.03
CA SER A 347 -26.56 -12.66 -19.12
C SER A 347 -26.14 -12.91 -17.67
N ALA A 348 -25.78 -11.83 -16.96
CA ALA A 348 -25.45 -11.88 -15.56
C ALA A 348 -26.70 -12.01 -14.69
N VAL A 349 -26.65 -12.88 -13.71
CA VAL A 349 -27.58 -12.86 -12.57
C VAL A 349 -26.97 -11.96 -11.51
N ALA A 350 -27.58 -10.80 -11.32
CA ALA A 350 -27.15 -9.82 -10.34
C ALA A 350 -27.16 -10.40 -8.91
N LEU A 351 -26.39 -9.78 -8.04
CA LEU A 351 -26.34 -10.16 -6.63
C LEU A 351 -27.73 -10.07 -5.99
N ALA A 352 -28.24 -11.21 -5.53
CA ALA A 352 -29.57 -11.32 -4.95
C ALA A 352 -29.59 -12.32 -3.78
N ASP A 353 -30.59 -12.19 -2.91
CA ASP A 353 -30.79 -13.12 -1.79
C ASP A 353 -30.98 -14.55 -2.31
N ILE A 354 -30.27 -15.48 -1.70
CA ILE A 354 -30.16 -16.84 -2.22
C ILE A 354 -31.33 -17.74 -1.78
N GLY A 355 -31.90 -17.44 -0.62
CA GLY A 355 -32.97 -18.23 -0.04
C GLY A 355 -34.32 -18.07 -0.74
N VAL A 356 -35.24 -18.97 -0.42
CA VAL A 356 -36.61 -18.95 -0.95
C VAL A 356 -37.37 -17.69 -0.48
N ASP A 357 -37.02 -17.20 0.68
CA ASP A 357 -37.48 -15.95 1.26
C ASP A 357 -36.31 -15.20 1.91
N ALA A 358 -36.49 -13.91 2.25
CA ALA A 358 -35.43 -13.09 2.82
C ALA A 358 -34.89 -13.64 4.16
N SER A 359 -35.75 -14.23 4.97
CA SER A 359 -35.35 -14.81 6.26
C SER A 359 -34.53 -16.08 6.12
N SER A 360 -34.74 -16.86 5.07
CA SER A 360 -34.01 -18.09 4.79
C SER A 360 -32.58 -17.84 4.26
N SER A 361 -32.27 -16.61 3.86
CA SER A 361 -30.92 -16.21 3.48
C SER A 361 -30.08 -15.71 4.66
N LEU A 362 -30.65 -15.58 5.85
CA LEU A 362 -29.97 -15.02 7.01
C LEU A 362 -29.23 -16.09 7.81
N LEU A 363 -27.99 -15.79 8.15
CA LEU A 363 -27.22 -16.54 9.14
C LEU A 363 -27.41 -15.87 10.51
N ILE A 364 -27.97 -16.61 11.45
CA ILE A 364 -28.21 -16.15 12.81
C ILE A 364 -27.65 -17.19 13.79
N ASP A 365 -26.62 -16.81 14.53
CA ASP A 365 -26.09 -17.62 15.63
C ASP A 365 -25.52 -16.75 16.72
N THR A 366 -25.99 -16.99 17.95
CA THR A 366 -25.53 -16.33 19.17
C THR A 366 -24.92 -17.31 20.17
N SER A 367 -24.71 -18.57 19.75
CA SER A 367 -24.30 -19.65 20.66
C SER A 367 -22.80 -19.70 20.96
N GLY A 368 -22.00 -18.95 20.19
CA GLY A 368 -20.54 -18.92 20.35
C GLY A 368 -19.80 -20.19 19.86
N GLY A 369 -20.52 -21.16 19.30
CA GLY A 369 -19.96 -22.36 18.68
C GLY A 369 -20.14 -22.41 17.16
N PHE A 370 -19.43 -23.29 16.48
CA PHE A 370 -19.65 -23.52 15.05
C PHE A 370 -21.02 -24.17 14.79
N ARG A 371 -21.72 -23.61 13.81
CA ARG A 371 -23.05 -24.07 13.39
C ARG A 371 -23.11 -24.15 11.87
N THR A 372 -23.81 -25.18 11.37
CA THR A 372 -24.11 -25.33 9.95
C THR A 372 -25.55 -24.94 9.67
N THR A 373 -25.73 -23.92 8.82
CA THR A 373 -27.06 -23.52 8.33
C THR A 373 -27.25 -24.04 6.90
N LYS A 374 -28.41 -24.67 6.68
CA LYS A 374 -28.84 -25.16 5.37
C LYS A 374 -29.77 -24.16 4.74
N ILE A 375 -29.43 -23.66 3.54
CA ILE A 375 -30.21 -22.70 2.76
C ILE A 375 -30.74 -23.40 1.51
N ALA A 376 -32.05 -23.49 1.35
CA ALA A 376 -32.69 -23.92 0.11
C ALA A 376 -32.65 -22.77 -0.89
N VAL A 377 -32.06 -23.02 -2.05
CA VAL A 377 -31.81 -21.98 -3.06
C VAL A 377 -33.05 -21.74 -3.92
N ASN A 378 -33.38 -20.47 -4.12
CA ASN A 378 -34.53 -20.07 -4.92
C ASN A 378 -34.37 -20.33 -6.43
N SER A 379 -35.41 -20.11 -7.21
CA SER A 379 -35.43 -20.42 -8.64
C SER A 379 -34.56 -19.49 -9.51
N THR A 380 -34.10 -18.36 -8.98
CA THR A 380 -33.25 -17.40 -9.71
C THR A 380 -31.92 -18.04 -10.11
N PHE A 381 -31.38 -18.94 -9.28
CA PHE A 381 -30.09 -19.59 -9.46
C PHE A 381 -30.19 -20.97 -10.13
N LYS A 382 -31.00 -21.01 -11.19
CA LYS A 382 -31.13 -22.15 -12.09
C LYS A 382 -30.61 -21.80 -13.48
N ASP A 383 -30.19 -22.83 -14.21
CA ASP A 383 -29.67 -22.72 -15.58
C ASP A 383 -28.41 -21.81 -15.70
N LEU A 384 -27.55 -21.83 -14.68
CA LEU A 384 -26.30 -21.06 -14.62
C LEU A 384 -25.14 -21.84 -15.23
N VAL A 385 -24.24 -21.16 -15.92
CA VAL A 385 -22.94 -21.71 -16.34
C VAL A 385 -21.93 -21.59 -15.22
N SER A 386 -21.95 -20.48 -14.49
CA SER A 386 -21.12 -20.24 -13.32
C SER A 386 -21.93 -19.61 -12.18
N PHE A 387 -21.47 -19.81 -10.96
CA PHE A 387 -22.15 -19.34 -9.76
C PHE A 387 -21.15 -18.91 -8.69
N GLY A 388 -21.41 -17.80 -8.04
CA GLY A 388 -20.66 -17.27 -6.92
C GLY A 388 -21.57 -16.95 -5.74
N ILE A 389 -20.95 -16.87 -4.56
CA ILE A 389 -21.62 -16.52 -3.31
C ILE A 389 -21.05 -15.23 -2.76
N ALA A 390 -21.91 -14.45 -2.14
CA ALA A 390 -21.50 -13.32 -1.32
C ALA A 390 -22.15 -13.40 0.06
N LEU A 391 -21.39 -13.02 1.07
CA LEU A 391 -21.90 -12.81 2.42
C LEU A 391 -21.95 -11.30 2.64
N GLU A 392 -23.14 -10.78 2.90
CA GLU A 392 -23.35 -9.39 3.25
C GLU A 392 -23.48 -9.27 4.76
N LEU A 393 -22.50 -8.62 5.39
CA LEU A 393 -22.44 -8.43 6.83
C LEU A 393 -22.88 -7.00 7.13
N ASP A 394 -23.90 -6.84 7.97
CA ASP A 394 -24.29 -5.54 8.50
C ASP A 394 -23.35 -5.16 9.65
N GLY A 395 -22.79 -3.94 9.61
CA GLY A 395 -21.68 -3.51 10.46
C GLY A 395 -21.88 -3.68 11.97
N ALA A 396 -23.13 -3.62 12.44
CA ALA A 396 -23.46 -3.85 13.86
C ALA A 396 -23.42 -5.33 14.27
N SER A 397 -23.37 -6.25 13.32
CA SER A 397 -23.61 -7.68 13.53
C SER A 397 -22.38 -8.56 13.31
N ALA A 398 -21.27 -7.97 12.91
CA ALA A 398 -20.09 -8.72 12.43
C ALA A 398 -18.98 -8.91 13.49
N THR A 399 -19.25 -8.64 14.77
CA THR A 399 -18.27 -8.89 15.83
C THR A 399 -18.00 -10.39 15.95
N ASP A 400 -16.74 -10.74 15.72
CA ASP A 400 -16.23 -12.11 15.88
C ASP A 400 -16.85 -13.17 14.94
N PHE A 401 -17.37 -12.76 13.77
CA PHE A 401 -17.83 -13.71 12.77
C PHE A 401 -16.66 -14.52 12.20
N GLU A 402 -16.80 -15.84 12.26
CA GLU A 402 -15.86 -16.79 11.69
C GLU A 402 -16.57 -17.65 10.66
N LEU A 403 -16.12 -17.64 9.41
CA LEU A 403 -16.56 -18.55 8.36
C LEU A 403 -15.60 -19.75 8.29
N ASN A 404 -16.12 -20.95 8.45
CA ASN A 404 -15.30 -22.16 8.34
C ASN A 404 -15.32 -22.72 6.92
N ASP A 405 -16.52 -23.07 6.42
CA ASP A 405 -16.67 -23.58 5.06
C ASP A 405 -18.04 -23.25 4.46
N VAL A 406 -18.11 -23.37 3.13
CA VAL A 406 -19.36 -23.26 2.38
C VAL A 406 -19.43 -24.41 1.39
N GLN A 407 -20.50 -25.22 1.48
CA GLN A 407 -20.73 -26.35 0.59
C GLN A 407 -21.92 -26.05 -0.32
N ILE A 408 -21.70 -26.19 -1.62
CA ILE A 408 -22.70 -25.94 -2.65
C ILE A 408 -23.16 -27.26 -3.25
N VAL A 409 -24.45 -27.54 -3.12
CA VAL A 409 -25.08 -28.68 -3.76
C VAL A 409 -25.77 -28.25 -5.03
N TYR A 410 -25.29 -28.73 -6.14
CA TYR A 410 -25.79 -28.41 -7.46
C TYR A 410 -26.07 -29.64 -8.30
N ARG A 411 -26.78 -29.48 -9.40
CA ARG A 411 -27.04 -30.50 -10.38
C ARG A 411 -26.74 -29.99 -11.77
N ASP A 412 -25.93 -30.73 -12.52
CA ASP A 412 -25.70 -30.47 -13.93
C ASP A 412 -26.95 -30.79 -14.73
N LYS A 413 -27.33 -29.87 -15.62
CA LYS A 413 -28.40 -30.09 -16.58
C LYS A 413 -27.77 -30.56 -17.90
N VAL A 414 -27.79 -31.87 -18.08
CA VAL A 414 -27.32 -32.45 -19.33
C VAL A 414 -28.35 -32.20 -20.42
N PHE A 415 -27.96 -31.48 -21.45
CA PHE A 415 -28.80 -31.39 -22.66
C PHE A 415 -28.80 -32.73 -23.36
N ARG A 416 -29.91 -33.42 -23.32
CA ARG A 416 -30.14 -34.52 -24.24
C ARG A 416 -30.53 -33.88 -25.58
N TRP A 417 -29.67 -33.98 -26.57
CA TRP A 417 -30.05 -33.75 -27.94
C TRP A 417 -31.10 -34.80 -28.26
N ALA A 418 -32.34 -34.40 -28.55
CA ALA A 418 -33.26 -35.29 -29.17
C ALA A 418 -32.75 -35.56 -30.59
N LEU A 419 -32.30 -36.79 -30.84
CA LEU A 419 -31.98 -37.32 -32.14
C LEU A 419 -33.26 -37.43 -32.96
#